data_b5d4267056ebf472ba4c57abe6293abe
#
_entry.id   b5d4267056ebf472ba4c57abe6293abe
#
_cell.length_a   1.000
_cell.length_b   1.000
_cell.length_c   1.000
_cell.angle_alpha   90.00
_cell.angle_beta   90.00
_cell.angle_gamma   90.00
#
_symmetry.space_group_name_H-M   'P 1'
#
loop_
_entity.id
_entity.type
_entity.pdbx_description
1 polymer ?
#
loop_
_entity_poly.entity_id
_entity_poly.type
_entity_poly.pdbx_seq_one_letter_code
_entity_poly.pdbx_strand_id
1 'polypeptide(L)'
;ASLANGLVIADVVSENRQILFSQNYACPDCGISIEELTPRMFSFNTPYGACPKCDGLGMQLLVDPDLIIPDDSLSINGGAIKATGWGSGADSIAAMYYNALAEKYGFTLNTPISELPDGVKDILLYGSKGEKLDLSYERERKNSSFAGKFSRPFEGICKNLERRYFETQSPAMRAEIEECMSEVTCPECHGQRLRKEALAVTVGGINIARMGD
;
A
#
# COMPACT_ATOMS: atom_id res chain seq x y z
N ALA A 1 2.95 13.16 -39.06
CA ALA A 1 4.09 13.63 -38.25
C ALA A 1 4.38 15.13 -38.47
N SER A 2 4.32 15.64 -39.70
CA SER A 2 4.61 17.06 -39.98
C SER A 2 3.59 18.05 -39.41
N LEU A 3 2.33 17.64 -39.18
CA LEU A 3 1.27 18.47 -38.61
C LEU A 3 1.31 18.58 -37.07
N ALA A 4 2.04 17.68 -36.41
CA ALA A 4 2.08 17.58 -34.95
C ALA A 4 3.52 17.60 -34.40
N ASN A 5 4.42 18.37 -35.04
CA ASN A 5 5.83 18.50 -34.62
C ASN A 5 6.54 17.14 -34.37
N GLY A 6 6.22 16.14 -35.19
CA GLY A 6 6.84 14.83 -35.07
C GLY A 6 6.22 13.87 -34.04
N LEU A 7 5.12 14.26 -33.42
CA LEU A 7 4.38 13.37 -32.51
C LEU A 7 3.30 12.58 -33.25
N VAL A 8 3.16 11.31 -32.94
CA VAL A 8 2.11 10.41 -33.41
C VAL A 8 1.59 9.58 -32.27
N ILE A 9 0.29 9.56 -32.07
CA ILE A 9 -0.37 8.67 -31.12
C ILE A 9 -0.98 7.52 -31.91
N ALA A 10 -0.59 6.29 -31.59
CA ALA A 10 -1.22 5.08 -32.06
C ALA A 10 -2.17 4.54 -30.99
N ASP A 11 -3.45 4.42 -31.33
CA ASP A 11 -4.45 3.84 -30.43
C ASP A 11 -4.60 2.34 -30.75
N VAL A 12 -4.19 1.48 -29.82
CA VAL A 12 -4.31 0.03 -29.92
C VAL A 12 -5.68 -0.37 -29.36
N VAL A 13 -6.69 -0.33 -30.20
CA VAL A 13 -8.11 -0.55 -29.82
C VAL A 13 -8.32 -1.90 -29.13
N SER A 14 -7.60 -2.96 -29.53
CA SER A 14 -7.69 -4.30 -28.94
C SER A 14 -7.19 -4.39 -27.47
N GLU A 15 -6.31 -3.46 -27.07
CA GLU A 15 -5.68 -3.44 -25.75
C GLU A 15 -6.11 -2.22 -24.91
N ASN A 16 -6.98 -1.37 -25.45
CA ASN A 16 -7.38 -0.08 -24.85
C ASN A 16 -6.16 0.74 -24.38
N ARG A 17 -5.10 0.77 -25.21
CA ARG A 17 -3.82 1.39 -24.89
C ARG A 17 -3.41 2.36 -25.99
N GLN A 18 -2.97 3.55 -25.59
CA GLN A 18 -2.38 4.55 -26.47
C GLN A 18 -0.86 4.48 -26.39
N ILE A 19 -0.20 4.50 -27.55
CA ILE A 19 1.26 4.53 -27.67
C ILE A 19 1.64 5.85 -28.32
N LEU A 20 2.46 6.65 -27.63
CA LEU A 20 3.01 7.89 -28.15
C LEU A 20 4.34 7.62 -28.85
N PHE A 21 4.45 8.03 -30.09
CA PHE A 21 5.70 8.02 -30.87
C PHE A 21 6.18 9.45 -31.11
N SER A 22 7.45 9.69 -30.83
CA SER A 22 8.11 10.98 -31.15
C SER A 22 9.25 10.76 -32.14
N GLN A 23 9.24 11.49 -33.21
CA GLN A 23 10.30 11.45 -34.21
C GLN A 23 11.62 12.04 -33.71
N ASN A 24 11.55 12.98 -32.73
CA ASN A 24 12.70 13.72 -32.22
C ASN A 24 13.30 13.14 -30.94
N TYR A 25 12.50 12.41 -30.14
CA TYR A 25 12.87 11.91 -28.81
C TYR A 25 12.53 10.43 -28.62
N ALA A 26 12.56 9.65 -29.70
CA ALA A 26 12.35 8.21 -29.65
C ALA A 26 13.70 7.47 -29.55
N CYS A 27 13.77 6.50 -28.66
CA CYS A 27 14.91 5.59 -28.58
C CYS A 27 14.80 4.56 -29.72
N PRO A 28 15.83 4.42 -30.59
CA PRO A 28 15.79 3.45 -31.69
C PRO A 28 15.85 1.99 -31.18
N ASP A 29 16.42 1.73 -30.00
CA ASP A 29 16.66 0.40 -29.49
C ASP A 29 15.46 -0.17 -28.73
N CYS A 30 14.77 0.65 -27.90
CA CYS A 30 13.69 0.19 -27.03
C CYS A 30 12.31 0.76 -27.40
N GLY A 31 12.22 1.67 -28.39
CA GLY A 31 10.97 2.27 -28.85
C GLY A 31 10.31 3.26 -27.87
N ILE A 32 10.98 3.59 -26.76
CA ILE A 32 10.46 4.59 -25.82
C ILE A 32 10.51 5.96 -26.48
N SER A 33 9.37 6.65 -26.48
CA SER A 33 9.26 8.04 -26.93
C SER A 33 9.08 8.96 -25.72
N ILE A 34 9.91 9.97 -25.62
CA ILE A 34 9.84 10.99 -24.57
C ILE A 34 9.17 12.24 -25.16
N GLU A 35 8.34 12.91 -24.37
CA GLU A 35 7.79 14.23 -24.76
C GLU A 35 8.89 15.27 -24.89
N GLU A 36 8.61 16.37 -25.59
CA GLU A 36 9.55 17.48 -25.69
C GLU A 36 9.97 17.98 -24.30
N LEU A 37 11.29 18.14 -24.09
CA LEU A 37 11.84 18.62 -22.82
C LEU A 37 11.38 20.05 -22.56
N THR A 38 10.54 20.22 -21.57
CA THR A 38 10.04 21.52 -21.10
C THR A 38 10.47 21.79 -19.68
N PRO A 39 10.65 23.05 -19.25
CA PRO A 39 11.05 23.35 -17.87
C PRO A 39 10.15 22.75 -16.80
N ARG A 40 8.84 22.58 -17.05
CA ARG A 40 7.89 21.96 -16.10
C ARG A 40 8.15 20.46 -15.85
N MET A 41 8.85 19.76 -16.74
CA MET A 41 9.26 18.37 -16.50
C MET A 41 10.29 18.24 -15.37
N PHE A 42 10.98 19.32 -15.05
CA PHE A 42 11.99 19.36 -13.99
C PHE A 42 11.44 19.92 -12.67
N SER A 43 10.12 20.09 -12.56
CA SER A 43 9.45 20.53 -11.35
C SER A 43 8.67 19.39 -10.71
N PHE A 44 9.01 19.06 -9.47
CA PHE A 44 8.29 18.04 -8.69
C PHE A 44 6.93 18.53 -8.17
N ASN A 45 6.61 19.84 -8.32
CA ASN A 45 5.32 20.42 -7.94
C ASN A 45 4.28 20.37 -9.07
N THR A 46 4.60 19.76 -10.20
CA THR A 46 3.68 19.62 -11.33
C THR A 46 3.51 18.16 -11.70
N PRO A 47 2.32 17.74 -12.16
CA PRO A 47 2.09 16.36 -12.62
C PRO A 47 2.98 15.94 -13.79
N TYR A 48 3.55 16.92 -14.52
CA TYR A 48 4.45 16.66 -15.64
C TYR A 48 5.83 16.20 -15.21
N GLY A 49 6.34 16.68 -14.08
CA GLY A 49 7.67 16.35 -13.59
C GLY A 49 7.68 15.49 -12.33
N ALA A 50 6.62 15.56 -11.52
CA ALA A 50 6.49 14.80 -10.28
C ALA A 50 6.57 13.27 -10.52
N CYS A 51 7.27 12.57 -9.66
CA CYS A 51 7.22 11.11 -9.62
C CYS A 51 5.78 10.64 -9.41
N PRO A 52 5.20 9.82 -10.30
CA PRO A 52 3.80 9.42 -10.22
C PRO A 52 3.50 8.50 -9.01
N LYS A 53 4.52 7.92 -8.38
CA LYS A 53 4.36 7.03 -7.24
C LYS A 53 4.21 7.78 -5.92
N CYS A 54 4.85 8.93 -5.77
CA CYS A 54 4.84 9.73 -4.55
C CYS A 54 4.36 11.18 -4.78
N ASP A 55 3.82 11.49 -5.95
CA ASP A 55 3.33 12.84 -6.33
C ASP A 55 4.35 13.96 -6.03
N GLY A 56 5.63 13.67 -6.22
CA GLY A 56 6.72 14.62 -6.00
C GLY A 56 7.15 14.79 -4.54
N LEU A 57 6.62 13.99 -3.61
CA LEU A 57 7.00 14.07 -2.18
C LEU A 57 8.36 13.45 -1.89
N GLY A 58 8.80 12.47 -2.69
CA GLY A 58 10.05 11.73 -2.47
C GLY A 58 9.95 10.61 -1.45
N MET A 59 8.86 10.57 -0.71
CA MET A 59 8.55 9.57 0.31
C MET A 59 7.11 9.09 0.18
N GLN A 60 6.79 7.99 0.83
CA GLN A 60 5.45 7.44 0.94
C GLN A 60 5.16 7.09 2.40
N LEU A 61 3.93 7.30 2.81
CA LEU A 61 3.43 6.82 4.09
C LEU A 61 2.90 5.40 3.88
N LEU A 62 3.56 4.42 4.48
CA LEU A 62 3.18 3.00 4.38
C LEU A 62 2.88 2.43 5.76
N VAL A 63 1.95 1.47 5.81
CA VAL A 63 1.66 0.74 7.03
C VAL A 63 2.91 0.00 7.50
N ASP A 64 3.26 0.21 8.77
CA ASP A 64 4.45 -0.35 9.41
C ASP A 64 4.06 -1.47 10.37
N PRO A 65 4.46 -2.72 10.09
CA PRO A 65 4.18 -3.86 10.96
C PRO A 65 4.71 -3.71 12.39
N ASP A 66 5.83 -3.01 12.56
CA ASP A 66 6.43 -2.81 13.89
C ASP A 66 5.63 -1.80 14.73
N LEU A 67 4.90 -0.89 14.09
CA LEU A 67 3.95 -0.01 14.77
C LEU A 67 2.62 -0.72 15.08
N ILE A 68 2.25 -1.73 14.29
CA ILE A 68 1.07 -2.58 14.56
C ILE A 68 1.33 -3.49 15.77
N ILE A 69 2.50 -4.12 15.82
CA ILE A 69 2.92 -5.04 16.90
C ILE A 69 4.25 -4.56 17.48
N PRO A 70 4.22 -3.50 18.30
CA PRO A 70 5.46 -2.91 18.84
C PRO A 70 6.13 -3.77 19.91
N ASP A 71 5.39 -4.71 20.51
CA ASP A 71 5.90 -5.62 21.53
C ASP A 71 5.32 -7.00 21.29
N ASP A 72 6.11 -7.90 20.74
CA ASP A 72 5.72 -9.27 20.45
C ASP A 72 5.83 -10.22 21.66
N SER A 73 6.31 -9.74 22.81
CA SER A 73 6.23 -10.45 24.08
C SER A 73 4.80 -10.45 24.63
N LEU A 74 3.94 -9.55 24.15
CA LEU A 74 2.53 -9.49 24.51
C LEU A 74 1.72 -10.47 23.65
N SER A 75 0.59 -10.93 24.21
CA SER A 75 -0.41 -11.70 23.48
C SER A 75 -1.47 -10.80 22.86
N ILE A 76 -2.31 -11.37 21.98
CA ILE A 76 -3.46 -10.64 21.39
C ILE A 76 -4.36 -10.09 22.51
N ASN A 77 -4.73 -10.92 23.49
CA ASN A 77 -5.53 -10.47 24.64
C ASN A 77 -4.75 -9.51 25.55
N GLY A 78 -3.42 -9.61 25.57
CA GLY A 78 -2.52 -8.69 26.27
C GLY A 78 -2.35 -7.34 25.57
N GLY A 79 -2.98 -7.14 24.42
CA GLY A 79 -2.95 -5.89 23.67
C GLY A 79 -1.68 -5.70 22.81
N ALA A 80 -1.13 -6.78 22.30
CA ALA A 80 0.01 -6.75 21.37
C ALA A 80 -0.31 -5.93 20.11
N ILE A 81 -1.57 -5.93 19.65
CA ILE A 81 -1.98 -5.28 18.41
C ILE A 81 -2.53 -3.88 18.71
N LYS A 82 -1.87 -2.85 18.18
CA LYS A 82 -2.21 -1.43 18.40
C LYS A 82 -3.07 -0.83 17.29
N ALA A 83 -3.29 -1.57 16.21
CA ALA A 83 -4.02 -1.09 15.04
C ALA A 83 -5.49 -0.77 15.36
N THR A 84 -5.97 0.39 14.90
CA THR A 84 -7.38 0.81 15.08
C THR A 84 -8.34 -0.17 14.42
N GLY A 85 -9.37 -0.60 15.19
CA GLY A 85 -10.34 -1.63 14.79
C GLY A 85 -9.85 -3.07 14.93
N TRP A 86 -8.62 -3.29 15.40
CA TRP A 86 -8.01 -4.62 15.62
C TRP A 86 -7.65 -4.87 17.09
N GLY A 87 -8.23 -4.10 18.02
CA GLY A 87 -8.06 -4.34 19.44
C GLY A 87 -8.70 -5.66 19.90
N SER A 88 -8.36 -6.08 21.12
CA SER A 88 -8.75 -7.38 21.74
C SER A 88 -10.20 -7.46 22.24
N GLY A 89 -11.10 -6.57 21.83
CA GLY A 89 -12.50 -6.59 22.26
C GLY A 89 -13.23 -7.87 21.85
N ALA A 90 -13.84 -8.57 22.81
CA ALA A 90 -14.44 -9.90 22.63
C ALA A 90 -15.52 -9.98 21.52
N ASP A 91 -16.30 -8.92 21.34
CA ASP A 91 -17.42 -8.87 20.37
C ASP A 91 -17.06 -8.14 19.06
N SER A 92 -15.75 -7.98 18.79
CA SER A 92 -15.28 -7.27 17.61
C SER A 92 -15.18 -8.19 16.39
N ILE A 93 -15.21 -7.59 15.19
CA ILE A 93 -14.90 -8.32 13.95
C ILE A 93 -13.48 -8.90 14.02
N ALA A 94 -12.56 -8.19 14.65
CA ALA A 94 -11.20 -8.66 14.89
C ALA A 94 -11.17 -9.98 15.68
N ALA A 95 -11.97 -10.07 16.77
CA ALA A 95 -12.06 -11.28 17.59
C ALA A 95 -12.50 -12.51 16.78
N MET A 96 -13.42 -12.35 15.82
CA MET A 96 -13.84 -13.44 14.94
C MET A 96 -12.67 -13.99 14.12
N TYR A 97 -11.84 -13.11 13.57
CA TYR A 97 -10.65 -13.52 12.82
C TYR A 97 -9.60 -14.15 13.74
N TYR A 98 -9.36 -13.57 14.91
CA TYR A 98 -8.40 -14.10 15.87
C TYR A 98 -8.78 -15.50 16.37
N ASN A 99 -10.06 -15.73 16.69
CA ASN A 99 -10.54 -17.03 17.12
C ASN A 99 -10.42 -18.07 16.00
N ALA A 100 -10.77 -17.72 14.76
CA ALA A 100 -10.64 -18.61 13.60
C ALA A 100 -9.17 -18.96 13.30
N LEU A 101 -8.25 -18.00 13.45
CA LEU A 101 -6.82 -18.24 13.31
C LEU A 101 -6.29 -19.13 14.45
N ALA A 102 -6.70 -18.87 15.69
CA ALA A 102 -6.31 -19.65 16.86
C ALA A 102 -6.75 -21.12 16.72
N GLU A 103 -7.99 -21.35 16.32
CA GLU A 103 -8.53 -22.70 16.09
C GLU A 103 -7.77 -23.42 14.95
N LYS A 104 -7.53 -22.72 13.84
CA LYS A 104 -6.91 -23.32 12.65
C LYS A 104 -5.44 -23.65 12.84
N TYR A 105 -4.68 -22.79 13.51
CA TYR A 105 -3.23 -22.91 13.67
C TYR A 105 -2.79 -23.41 15.05
N GLY A 106 -3.74 -23.72 15.97
CA GLY A 106 -3.47 -24.39 17.22
C GLY A 106 -2.76 -23.53 18.26
N PHE A 107 -3.13 -22.26 18.40
CA PHE A 107 -2.64 -21.37 19.45
C PHE A 107 -3.78 -20.78 20.28
N THR A 108 -3.47 -20.05 21.34
CA THR A 108 -4.46 -19.33 22.15
C THR A 108 -4.25 -17.83 22.02
N LEU A 109 -5.31 -17.03 22.22
CA LEU A 109 -5.20 -15.57 22.18
C LEU A 109 -4.37 -15.00 23.36
N ASN A 110 -3.99 -15.84 24.32
CA ASN A 110 -3.09 -15.50 25.41
C ASN A 110 -1.62 -15.91 25.14
N THR A 111 -1.35 -16.58 24.03
CA THR A 111 0.01 -16.91 23.60
C THR A 111 0.71 -15.63 23.12
N PRO A 112 1.93 -15.31 23.61
CA PRO A 112 2.73 -14.21 23.08
C PRO A 112 2.91 -14.30 21.58
N ILE A 113 2.96 -13.15 20.89
CA ILE A 113 3.13 -13.12 19.41
C ILE A 113 4.45 -13.80 19.00
N SER A 114 5.51 -13.63 19.80
CA SER A 114 6.82 -14.27 19.57
C SER A 114 6.80 -15.81 19.69
N GLU A 115 5.81 -16.37 20.37
CA GLU A 115 5.65 -17.82 20.57
C GLU A 115 4.59 -18.44 19.67
N LEU A 116 3.99 -17.66 18.75
CA LEU A 116 3.03 -18.19 17.79
C LEU A 116 3.69 -19.18 16.84
N PRO A 117 2.93 -20.18 16.32
CA PRO A 117 3.45 -21.09 15.30
C PRO A 117 4.02 -20.34 14.08
N ASP A 118 5.02 -20.95 13.43
CA ASP A 118 5.68 -20.37 12.27
C ASP A 118 4.69 -19.88 11.21
N GLY A 119 4.88 -18.65 10.75
CA GLY A 119 4.05 -18.01 9.73
C GLY A 119 2.73 -17.42 10.21
N VAL A 120 2.29 -17.67 11.46
CA VAL A 120 1.02 -17.09 11.97
C VAL A 120 1.12 -15.58 12.13
N LYS A 121 2.27 -15.06 12.58
CA LYS A 121 2.53 -13.61 12.63
C LYS A 121 2.40 -12.97 11.24
N ASP A 122 2.95 -13.62 10.22
CA ASP A 122 2.83 -13.15 8.83
C ASP A 122 1.39 -13.18 8.33
N ILE A 123 0.63 -14.21 8.69
CA ILE A 123 -0.79 -14.30 8.33
C ILE A 123 -1.59 -13.19 9.02
N LEU A 124 -1.33 -12.89 10.29
CA LEU A 124 -1.95 -11.76 11.00
C LEU A 124 -1.69 -10.43 10.28
N LEU A 125 -0.45 -10.18 9.88
CA LEU A 125 -0.05 -8.93 9.24
C LEU A 125 -0.48 -8.85 7.78
N TYR A 126 -0.22 -9.91 6.99
CA TYR A 126 -0.32 -9.86 5.52
C TYR A 126 -1.44 -10.71 4.93
N GLY A 127 -2.14 -11.46 5.79
CA GLY A 127 -3.32 -12.24 5.39
C GLY A 127 -3.03 -13.68 4.98
N SER A 128 -4.12 -14.42 4.74
CA SER A 128 -4.10 -15.87 4.49
C SER A 128 -3.81 -16.25 3.04
N LYS A 129 -3.34 -15.34 2.19
CA LYS A 129 -2.99 -15.57 0.77
C LYS A 129 -4.08 -16.30 -0.04
N GLY A 130 -5.35 -16.02 0.29
CA GLY A 130 -6.52 -16.62 -0.37
C GLY A 130 -7.05 -17.88 0.34
N GLU A 131 -6.36 -18.42 1.31
CA GLU A 131 -6.87 -19.50 2.14
C GLU A 131 -8.05 -19.02 2.99
N LYS A 132 -9.15 -19.77 2.97
CA LYS A 132 -10.37 -19.41 3.68
C LYS A 132 -10.27 -19.76 5.16
N LEU A 133 -10.79 -18.88 5.99
CA LEU A 133 -11.02 -19.08 7.42
C LEU A 133 -12.51 -19.25 7.66
N ASP A 134 -12.87 -20.19 8.51
CA ASP A 134 -14.23 -20.40 8.97
C ASP A 134 -14.52 -19.45 10.15
N LEU A 135 -15.28 -18.44 9.86
CA LEU A 135 -15.62 -17.39 10.81
C LEU A 135 -16.98 -17.71 11.44
N SER A 136 -17.06 -17.68 12.74
CA SER A 136 -18.30 -17.78 13.50
C SER A 136 -18.53 -16.51 14.31
N TYR A 137 -19.75 -16.03 14.33
CA TYR A 137 -20.14 -14.98 15.23
C TYR A 137 -21.41 -15.36 15.98
N GLU A 138 -21.41 -15.05 17.24
CA GLU A 138 -22.59 -15.13 18.11
C GLU A 138 -22.85 -13.74 18.65
N ARG A 139 -24.05 -13.23 18.44
CA ARG A 139 -24.45 -11.94 18.99
C ARG A 139 -25.73 -12.14 19.80
N GLU A 140 -25.59 -12.05 21.11
CA GLU A 140 -26.72 -11.99 22.01
C GLU A 140 -27.25 -10.56 22.09
N ARG A 141 -28.50 -10.35 21.71
CA ARG A 141 -29.29 -9.16 22.04
C ARG A 141 -30.37 -9.57 23.01
N LYS A 142 -30.81 -8.63 23.86
CA LYS A 142 -31.82 -8.84 24.93
C LYS A 142 -33.04 -9.68 24.57
N ASN A 143 -33.37 -9.87 23.28
CA ASN A 143 -34.51 -10.66 22.79
C ASN A 143 -34.24 -11.50 21.53
N SER A 144 -33.01 -11.66 21.09
CA SER A 144 -32.67 -12.55 19.96
C SER A 144 -31.19 -12.91 19.99
N SER A 145 -30.88 -14.20 19.88
CA SER A 145 -29.54 -14.69 19.56
C SER A 145 -29.46 -14.89 18.05
N PHE A 146 -28.44 -14.35 17.43
CA PHE A 146 -28.16 -14.57 16.02
C PHE A 146 -26.74 -15.12 15.89
N ALA A 147 -26.64 -16.35 15.39
CA ALA A 147 -25.38 -17.02 15.12
C ALA A 147 -25.23 -17.25 13.61
N GLY A 148 -24.08 -17.00 13.07
CA GLY A 148 -23.79 -17.24 11.66
C GLY A 148 -22.38 -17.80 11.47
N LYS A 149 -22.27 -18.70 10.48
CA LYS A 149 -20.97 -19.21 10.02
C LYS A 149 -20.79 -18.86 8.56
N PHE A 150 -19.63 -18.35 8.21
CA PHE A 150 -19.25 -18.08 6.83
C PHE A 150 -17.75 -18.28 6.65
N SER A 151 -17.34 -18.58 5.43
CA SER A 151 -15.95 -18.85 5.12
C SER A 151 -15.41 -17.81 4.13
N ARG A 152 -14.33 -17.12 4.48
CA ARG A 152 -13.71 -16.10 3.63
C ARG A 152 -12.20 -15.99 3.90
N PRO A 153 -11.41 -15.55 2.91
CA PRO A 153 -10.00 -15.29 3.16
C PRO A 153 -9.81 -14.09 4.08
N PHE A 154 -8.72 -14.11 4.83
CA PHE A 154 -8.29 -12.99 5.67
C PHE A 154 -7.32 -12.11 4.87
N GLU A 155 -7.62 -10.83 4.77
CA GLU A 155 -6.79 -9.89 4.01
C GLU A 155 -5.50 -9.46 4.74
N GLY A 156 -5.43 -9.65 6.05
CA GLY A 156 -4.34 -9.17 6.90
C GLY A 156 -4.57 -7.75 7.43
N ILE A 157 -3.93 -7.45 8.56
CA ILE A 157 -4.11 -6.16 9.24
C ILE A 157 -3.51 -5.03 8.39
N CYS A 158 -2.31 -5.19 7.85
CA CYS A 158 -1.64 -4.17 7.02
C CYS A 158 -2.51 -3.77 5.83
N LYS A 159 -2.95 -4.74 5.03
CA LYS A 159 -3.76 -4.47 3.84
C LYS A 159 -5.13 -3.89 4.19
N ASN A 160 -5.73 -4.31 5.31
CA ASN A 160 -6.97 -3.73 5.81
C ASN A 160 -6.80 -2.25 6.16
N LEU A 161 -5.72 -1.89 6.87
CA LEU A 161 -5.42 -0.50 7.22
C LEU A 161 -5.16 0.34 5.97
N GLU A 162 -4.33 -0.14 5.03
CA GLU A 162 -4.07 0.54 3.76
C GLU A 162 -5.37 0.83 3.00
N ARG A 163 -6.21 -0.19 2.81
CA ARG A 163 -7.50 0.00 2.13
C ARG A 163 -8.38 1.01 2.85
N ARG A 164 -8.51 0.91 4.19
CA ARG A 164 -9.31 1.85 4.99
C ARG A 164 -8.77 3.27 4.95
N TYR A 165 -7.46 3.45 4.89
CA TYR A 165 -6.81 4.76 4.77
C TYR A 165 -7.24 5.51 3.50
N PHE A 166 -7.33 4.80 2.38
CA PHE A 166 -7.76 5.38 1.11
C PHE A 166 -9.28 5.53 0.98
N GLU A 167 -10.06 4.63 1.61
CA GLU A 167 -11.53 4.64 1.51
C GLU A 167 -12.20 5.60 2.49
N THR A 168 -11.55 5.90 3.63
CA THR A 168 -12.19 6.71 4.69
C THR A 168 -12.34 8.17 4.30
N GLN A 169 -13.53 8.72 4.59
CA GLN A 169 -13.82 10.15 4.50
C GLN A 169 -13.64 10.87 5.86
N SER A 170 -13.36 10.13 6.94
CA SER A 170 -13.19 10.69 8.28
C SER A 170 -11.74 11.08 8.54
N PRO A 171 -11.44 12.36 8.79
CA PRO A 171 -10.09 12.81 9.14
C PRO A 171 -9.59 12.15 10.45
N ALA A 172 -10.46 11.93 11.43
CA ALA A 172 -10.11 11.28 12.68
C ALA A 172 -9.68 9.82 12.46
N MET A 173 -10.46 9.06 11.67
CA MET A 173 -10.10 7.68 11.33
C MET A 173 -8.80 7.60 10.55
N ARG A 174 -8.54 8.57 9.65
CA ARG A 174 -7.29 8.63 8.91
C ARG A 174 -6.11 8.86 9.85
N ALA A 175 -6.21 9.82 10.77
CA ALA A 175 -5.18 10.09 11.77
C ALA A 175 -4.88 8.87 12.65
N GLU A 176 -5.92 8.13 13.08
CA GLU A 176 -5.72 6.90 13.84
C GLU A 176 -4.98 5.80 13.04
N ILE A 177 -5.22 5.71 11.72
CA ILE A 177 -4.49 4.74 10.87
C ILE A 177 -3.05 5.20 10.67
N GLU A 178 -2.80 6.50 10.53
CA GLU A 178 -1.46 7.09 10.39
C GLU A 178 -0.55 6.79 11.59
N GLU A 179 -1.11 6.56 12.79
CA GLU A 179 -0.33 6.10 13.96
C GLU A 179 0.35 4.73 13.73
N CYS A 180 -0.15 3.94 12.76
CA CYS A 180 0.42 2.65 12.37
C CYS A 180 1.20 2.74 11.05
N MET A 181 1.58 3.95 10.61
CA MET A 181 2.28 4.16 9.35
C MET A 181 3.61 4.86 9.58
N SER A 182 4.60 4.53 8.76
CA SER A 182 5.91 5.19 8.75
C SER A 182 6.22 5.77 7.37
N GLU A 183 7.04 6.83 7.37
CA GLU A 183 7.54 7.42 6.15
C GLU A 183 8.70 6.58 5.59
N VAL A 184 8.55 6.13 4.36
CA VAL A 184 9.60 5.41 3.64
C VAL A 184 9.99 6.17 2.38
N THR A 185 11.28 6.13 2.04
CA THR A 185 11.76 6.70 0.79
C THR A 185 11.04 6.06 -0.39
N CYS A 186 10.54 6.87 -1.31
CA CYS A 186 9.83 6.36 -2.48
C CYS A 186 10.71 5.39 -3.28
N PRO A 187 10.26 4.13 -3.49
CA PRO A 187 11.05 3.12 -4.17
C PRO A 187 11.24 3.40 -5.67
N GLU A 188 10.41 4.27 -6.25
CA GLU A 188 10.45 4.61 -7.67
C GLU A 188 11.48 5.69 -7.98
N CYS A 189 11.47 6.80 -7.22
CA CYS A 189 12.36 7.93 -7.43
C CYS A 189 13.52 8.01 -6.43
N HIS A 190 13.58 7.10 -5.45
CA HIS A 190 14.63 7.07 -4.42
C HIS A 190 14.85 8.42 -3.73
N GLY A 191 13.77 9.12 -3.40
CA GLY A 191 13.81 10.43 -2.78
C GLY A 191 13.98 11.61 -3.74
N GLN A 192 14.25 11.37 -5.03
CA GLN A 192 14.55 12.42 -6.02
C GLN A 192 13.31 13.18 -6.52
N ARG A 193 12.10 12.77 -6.16
CA ARG A 193 10.82 13.46 -6.38
C ARG A 193 10.34 13.55 -7.83
N LEU A 194 11.22 13.31 -8.80
CA LEU A 194 10.96 13.51 -10.23
C LEU A 194 10.71 12.19 -10.95
N ARG A 195 10.08 12.28 -12.10
CA ARG A 195 9.92 11.17 -13.05
C ARG A 195 11.27 10.71 -13.58
N LYS A 196 11.36 9.43 -13.97
CA LYS A 196 12.59 8.82 -14.53
C LYS A 196 13.09 9.57 -15.78
N GLU A 197 12.17 10.05 -16.63
CA GLU A 197 12.50 10.81 -17.83
C GLU A 197 13.21 12.12 -17.50
N ALA A 198 12.74 12.84 -16.48
CA ALA A 198 13.41 14.06 -16.01
C ALA A 198 14.77 13.77 -15.38
N LEU A 199 14.87 12.69 -14.60
CA LEU A 199 16.12 12.27 -13.96
C LEU A 199 17.15 11.73 -14.95
N ALA A 200 16.74 11.24 -16.11
CA ALA A 200 17.62 10.78 -17.18
C ALA A 200 18.34 11.94 -17.91
N VAL A 201 17.81 13.15 -17.81
CA VAL A 201 18.43 14.35 -18.40
C VAL A 201 19.61 14.80 -17.51
N THR A 202 20.81 14.84 -18.08
CA THR A 202 22.02 15.26 -17.37
C THR A 202 22.74 16.41 -18.06
N VAL A 203 23.34 17.27 -17.28
CA VAL A 203 24.27 18.32 -17.74
C VAL A 203 25.62 18.07 -17.07
N GLY A 204 26.65 17.80 -17.85
CA GLY A 204 27.95 17.42 -17.32
C GLY A 204 27.96 16.12 -16.48
N GLY A 205 27.02 15.18 -16.77
CA GLY A 205 26.86 13.93 -16.05
C GLY A 205 26.07 14.02 -14.74
N ILE A 206 25.50 15.19 -14.44
CA ILE A 206 24.72 15.44 -13.20
C ILE A 206 23.28 15.71 -13.58
N ASN A 207 22.32 15.05 -12.96
CA ASN A 207 20.89 15.33 -13.13
C ASN A 207 20.43 16.46 -12.20
N ILE A 208 19.23 17.00 -12.45
CA ILE A 208 18.71 18.16 -11.73
C ILE A 208 18.53 17.89 -10.21
N ALA A 209 18.19 16.67 -9.81
CA ALA A 209 18.01 16.33 -8.40
C ALA A 209 19.35 16.44 -7.62
N ARG A 210 20.45 16.06 -8.25
CA ARG A 210 21.80 16.18 -7.66
C ARG A 210 22.40 17.59 -7.76
N MET A 211 21.80 18.46 -8.58
CA MET A 211 22.23 19.87 -8.66
C MET A 211 21.64 20.72 -7.51
N GLY A 212 20.58 20.23 -6.85
CA GLY A 212 19.89 20.92 -5.77
C GLY A 212 20.32 20.51 -4.35
N ASP A 213 21.20 19.51 -4.24
CA ASP A 213 21.86 19.09 -3.00
C ASP A 213 23.15 19.93 -2.79
#